data_83cec36c0b8b071df65dfda982bc6629
#
_entry.id   83cec36c0b8b071df65dfda982bc6629
#
_cell.length_a   1.000
_cell.length_b   1.000
_cell.length_c   1.000
_cell.angle_alpha   90.00
_cell.angle_beta   90.00
_cell.angle_gamma   90.00
#
_symmetry.space_group_name_H-M   'P 1'
#
loop_
_entity.id
_entity.type
_entity.pdbx_description
1 polymer ?
#
loop_
_entity_poly.entity_id
_entity_poly.type
_entity_poly.pdbx_seq_one_letter_code
_entity_poly.pdbx_strand_id
1 'polypeptide(L)'
;MASWPILSVTTFLPLVGALFIMLMKGEDEVVKRNARWVALWTTLITLAVSLVVLWRFDPSSAEFQFVEKKPWLAGTITYHMGVDGISLPFVILTTALMPICILASWRTIEMRVREYMIAFLVLETLMVGTFCALDLVLFYLFFEGGLIPMFLIIGVWGGPRRVYASFKFFLYTLLGSVLMLLAIVTMYNEAGTTDILALMRHSFPLGIQKWAWLAFFASFAVKLPMWPVHTWLPDAHVEAPTAGSVILAAILLKMGGYGFLRFSLPMFPVASVDFAPLVFALSVIAIIYTSLVALVQDDMKKLIAYSSVAHMGFVTMGIFAATVQGIAGGIFQMISHGIVSGALFLSVGVVYDRMHTREIAAYGGLVNRMPLYAAAFMVFTLANLGLPGTSGFIGEFLTLLGTFKVNNWVVTLATLGVILSAAYALWLYRKIIFGRLEKPSLAAIRDLGPREIAIMTPLVVLTILFGVYPKPVLDVSATSVTALIDNYHHALGAAGGTKAALLGF
;
A
#
# COMPACT_ATOMS: atom_id res chain seq x y z
N MET A 1 34.40 -7.77 -8.45
CA MET A 1 33.43 -7.71 -9.59
C MET A 1 32.49 -6.56 -9.31
N ALA A 2 32.39 -5.57 -10.19
CA ALA A 2 31.41 -4.50 -10.01
C ALA A 2 30.01 -5.16 -9.96
N SER A 3 29.33 -5.03 -8.83
CA SER A 3 27.98 -5.55 -8.66
C SER A 3 27.07 -4.85 -9.66
N TRP A 4 26.38 -5.61 -10.49
CA TRP A 4 25.44 -5.06 -11.45
C TRP A 4 24.37 -4.23 -10.69
N PRO A 5 24.06 -2.99 -11.14
CA PRO A 5 23.18 -2.08 -10.40
C PRO A 5 21.71 -2.52 -10.56
N ILE A 6 21.37 -3.65 -9.93
CA ILE A 6 20.09 -4.34 -10.13
C ILE A 6 18.92 -3.54 -9.60
N LEU A 7 19.09 -2.77 -8.50
CA LEU A 7 18.03 -1.92 -7.94
C LEU A 7 17.77 -0.70 -8.84
N SER A 8 18.82 -0.07 -9.36
CA SER A 8 18.67 0.99 -10.37
C SER A 8 17.95 0.47 -11.61
N VAL A 9 18.30 -0.73 -12.09
CA VAL A 9 17.60 -1.34 -13.23
C VAL A 9 16.13 -1.58 -12.89
N THR A 10 15.82 -2.20 -11.76
CA THR A 10 14.43 -2.45 -11.32
C THR A 10 13.63 -1.15 -11.22
N THR A 11 14.25 -0.09 -10.70
CA THR A 11 13.58 1.19 -10.44
C THR A 11 13.35 1.99 -11.74
N PHE A 12 14.33 2.05 -12.64
CA PHE A 12 14.30 2.93 -13.81
C PHE A 12 13.90 2.23 -15.11
N LEU A 13 13.82 0.91 -15.16
CA LEU A 13 13.36 0.18 -16.34
C LEU A 13 11.97 0.62 -16.81
N PRO A 14 10.97 0.91 -15.93
CA PRO A 14 9.69 1.45 -16.37
C PRO A 14 9.81 2.78 -17.10
N LEU A 15 10.75 3.66 -16.71
CA LEU A 15 10.99 4.91 -17.43
C LEU A 15 11.55 4.69 -18.85
N VAL A 16 12.36 3.64 -19.04
CA VAL A 16 12.81 3.27 -20.39
C VAL A 16 11.61 2.91 -21.26
N GLY A 17 10.67 2.11 -20.74
CA GLY A 17 9.41 1.82 -21.43
C GLY A 17 8.57 3.07 -21.70
N ALA A 18 8.48 3.98 -20.73
CA ALA A 18 7.78 5.26 -20.91
C ALA A 18 8.42 6.10 -22.04
N LEU A 19 9.75 6.16 -22.09
CA LEU A 19 10.48 6.85 -23.15
C LEU A 19 10.20 6.21 -24.52
N PHE A 20 10.22 4.89 -24.64
CA PHE A 20 9.85 4.21 -25.89
C PHE A 20 8.44 4.59 -26.34
N ILE A 21 7.47 4.61 -25.42
CA ILE A 21 6.10 5.02 -25.73
C ILE A 21 6.06 6.48 -26.15
N MET A 22 6.83 7.38 -25.54
CA MET A 22 6.89 8.81 -25.93
C MET A 22 7.42 9.00 -27.33
N LEU A 23 8.35 8.18 -27.78
CA LEU A 23 8.97 8.28 -29.10
C LEU A 23 8.14 7.64 -30.23
N MET A 24 7.08 6.90 -29.92
CA MET A 24 6.22 6.26 -30.91
C MET A 24 5.51 7.29 -31.79
N LYS A 25 5.56 7.07 -33.10
CA LYS A 25 4.89 7.86 -34.14
C LYS A 25 4.07 6.92 -35.02
N GLY A 26 3.01 7.41 -35.62
CA GLY A 26 2.16 6.65 -36.54
C GLY A 26 0.68 6.96 -36.36
N GLU A 27 -0.16 6.15 -36.95
CA GLU A 27 -1.61 6.22 -36.79
C GLU A 27 -2.03 6.00 -35.34
N ASP A 28 -3.02 6.73 -34.87
CA ASP A 28 -3.46 6.76 -33.48
C ASP A 28 -3.77 5.36 -32.92
N GLU A 29 -4.50 4.54 -33.67
CA GLU A 29 -4.87 3.17 -33.25
C GLU A 29 -3.65 2.23 -33.13
N VAL A 30 -2.67 2.37 -34.03
CA VAL A 30 -1.43 1.60 -33.98
C VAL A 30 -0.60 2.02 -32.76
N VAL A 31 -0.50 3.33 -32.52
CA VAL A 31 0.22 3.88 -31.35
C VAL A 31 -0.44 3.43 -30.06
N LYS A 32 -1.78 3.50 -29.93
CA LYS A 32 -2.52 3.01 -28.76
C LYS A 32 -2.25 1.52 -28.49
N ARG A 33 -2.34 0.69 -29.52
CA ARG A 33 -2.08 -0.76 -29.39
C ARG A 33 -0.64 -1.03 -28.95
N ASN A 34 0.32 -0.40 -29.61
CA ASN A 34 1.73 -0.61 -29.31
C ASN A 34 2.11 -0.08 -27.90
N ALA A 35 1.55 1.07 -27.49
CA ALA A 35 1.75 1.61 -26.14
C ALA A 35 1.30 0.63 -25.05
N ARG A 36 0.14 -0.04 -25.22
CA ARG A 36 -0.34 -1.08 -24.30
C ARG A 36 0.64 -2.26 -24.23
N TRP A 37 1.12 -2.73 -25.39
CA TRP A 37 2.06 -3.86 -25.43
C TRP A 37 3.42 -3.50 -24.82
N VAL A 38 3.96 -2.33 -25.11
CA VAL A 38 5.24 -1.89 -24.52
C VAL A 38 5.09 -1.73 -23.01
N ALA A 39 4.01 -1.12 -22.53
CA ALA A 39 3.76 -1.01 -21.10
C ALA A 39 3.67 -2.40 -20.42
N LEU A 40 2.94 -3.34 -21.02
CA LEU A 40 2.82 -4.68 -20.48
C LEU A 40 4.16 -5.41 -20.43
N TRP A 41 4.93 -5.41 -21.52
CA TRP A 41 6.22 -6.08 -21.54
C TRP A 41 7.23 -5.42 -20.60
N THR A 42 7.22 -4.09 -20.52
CA THR A 42 8.08 -3.36 -19.58
C THR A 42 7.79 -3.77 -18.14
N THR A 43 6.53 -3.76 -17.73
CA THR A 43 6.14 -4.15 -16.37
C THR A 43 6.44 -5.63 -16.08
N LEU A 44 6.26 -6.53 -17.04
CA LEU A 44 6.63 -7.95 -16.91
C LEU A 44 8.15 -8.15 -16.77
N ILE A 45 8.95 -7.41 -17.52
CA ILE A 45 10.42 -7.47 -17.41
C ILE A 45 10.85 -6.88 -16.07
N THR A 46 10.25 -5.78 -15.64
CA THR A 46 10.51 -5.19 -14.30
C THR A 46 10.19 -6.18 -13.19
N LEU A 47 9.05 -6.87 -13.28
CA LEU A 47 8.71 -7.96 -12.36
C LEU A 47 9.77 -9.07 -12.39
N ALA A 48 10.19 -9.53 -13.58
CA ALA A 48 11.20 -10.58 -13.69
C ALA A 48 12.53 -10.16 -13.05
N VAL A 49 12.97 -8.91 -13.24
CA VAL A 49 14.18 -8.37 -12.60
C VAL A 49 14.02 -8.32 -11.07
N SER A 50 12.87 -7.86 -10.58
CA SER A 50 12.61 -7.82 -9.14
C SER A 50 12.55 -9.21 -8.49
N LEU A 51 12.05 -10.23 -9.22
CA LEU A 51 12.08 -11.62 -8.77
C LEU A 51 13.52 -12.18 -8.70
N VAL A 52 14.44 -11.70 -9.55
CA VAL A 52 15.89 -12.03 -9.41
C VAL A 52 16.46 -11.41 -8.14
N VAL A 53 16.03 -10.19 -7.77
CA VAL A 53 16.42 -9.59 -6.47
C VAL A 53 15.91 -10.46 -5.32
N LEU A 54 14.65 -10.87 -5.35
CA LEU A 54 14.07 -11.76 -4.32
C LEU A 54 14.81 -13.10 -4.23
N TRP A 55 15.11 -13.71 -5.37
CA TRP A 55 15.81 -15.01 -5.41
C TRP A 55 17.23 -14.95 -4.84
N ARG A 56 17.91 -13.80 -5.02
CA ARG A 56 19.28 -13.60 -4.53
C ARG A 56 19.34 -12.99 -3.13
N PHE A 57 18.19 -12.61 -2.58
CA PHE A 57 18.12 -12.01 -1.26
C PHE A 57 18.43 -13.04 -0.17
N ASP A 58 19.29 -12.66 0.78
CA ASP A 58 19.59 -13.47 1.95
C ASP A 58 18.70 -13.07 3.15
N PRO A 59 17.67 -13.85 3.49
CA PRO A 59 16.77 -13.52 4.59
C PRO A 59 17.43 -13.69 5.99
N SER A 60 18.60 -14.27 6.08
CA SER A 60 19.33 -14.42 7.35
C SER A 60 20.06 -13.16 7.79
N SER A 61 20.27 -12.20 6.86
CA SER A 61 20.95 -10.94 7.12
C SER A 61 19.95 -9.81 7.39
N ALA A 62 20.20 -9.03 8.45
CA ALA A 62 19.47 -7.80 8.73
C ALA A 62 20.00 -6.57 7.98
N GLU A 63 21.17 -6.71 7.35
CA GLU A 63 21.83 -5.62 6.62
C GLU A 63 21.11 -5.34 5.30
N PHE A 64 21.24 -4.08 4.83
CA PHE A 64 20.75 -3.73 3.50
C PHE A 64 21.58 -4.42 2.42
N GLN A 65 20.89 -5.01 1.45
CA GLN A 65 21.49 -5.76 0.37
C GLN A 65 21.33 -5.02 -0.96
N PHE A 66 22.13 -5.41 -1.95
CA PHE A 66 22.20 -4.79 -3.28
C PHE A 66 22.47 -3.28 -3.20
N VAL A 67 23.26 -2.85 -2.24
CA VAL A 67 23.51 -1.42 -1.97
C VAL A 67 24.24 -0.77 -3.14
N GLU A 68 23.65 0.31 -3.64
CA GLU A 68 24.18 1.16 -4.69
C GLU A 68 24.33 2.58 -4.14
N LYS A 69 25.57 3.05 -3.96
CA LYS A 69 25.83 4.39 -3.39
C LYS A 69 26.76 5.18 -4.29
N LYS A 70 26.31 6.39 -4.67
CA LYS A 70 27.09 7.35 -5.46
C LYS A 70 26.83 8.78 -4.98
N PRO A 71 27.83 9.68 -5.01
CA PRO A 71 27.59 11.12 -4.80
C PRO A 71 26.59 11.64 -5.85
N TRP A 72 25.65 12.51 -5.42
CA TRP A 72 24.64 13.04 -6.33
C TRP A 72 24.58 14.58 -6.28
N LEU A 73 24.01 15.18 -5.23
CA LEU A 73 23.82 16.62 -5.16
C LEU A 73 24.66 17.22 -4.02
N ALA A 74 25.33 18.34 -4.31
CA ALA A 74 26.10 19.15 -3.35
C ALA A 74 27.13 18.38 -2.48
N GLY A 75 27.49 17.14 -2.86
CA GLY A 75 28.43 16.30 -2.12
C GLY A 75 27.88 15.68 -0.83
N THR A 76 26.72 16.14 -0.35
CA THR A 76 26.08 15.67 0.90
C THR A 76 24.88 14.79 0.66
N ILE A 77 24.16 14.96 -0.44
CA ILE A 77 23.02 14.16 -0.85
C ILE A 77 23.54 13.06 -1.77
N THR A 78 23.18 11.81 -1.48
CA THR A 78 23.69 10.66 -2.21
C THR A 78 22.59 9.92 -2.95
N TYR A 79 22.89 9.45 -4.16
CA TYR A 79 22.12 8.37 -4.75
C TYR A 79 22.46 7.09 -4.00
N HIS A 80 21.63 6.75 -3.04
CA HIS A 80 21.84 5.60 -2.16
C HIS A 80 20.60 4.73 -2.18
N MET A 81 20.74 3.53 -2.72
CA MET A 81 19.67 2.54 -2.87
C MET A 81 20.07 1.26 -2.16
N GLY A 82 19.10 0.56 -1.60
CA GLY A 82 19.28 -0.74 -0.97
C GLY A 82 17.94 -1.32 -0.54
N VAL A 83 17.89 -2.62 -0.31
CA VAL A 83 16.70 -3.31 0.19
C VAL A 83 17.04 -4.19 1.37
N ASP A 84 16.11 -4.34 2.28
CA ASP A 84 16.13 -5.27 3.40
C ASP A 84 14.85 -6.11 3.44
N GLY A 85 14.69 -6.96 4.45
CA GLY A 85 13.51 -7.80 4.59
C GLY A 85 12.21 -7.04 4.83
N ILE A 86 12.26 -5.75 5.19
CA ILE A 86 11.07 -4.91 5.34
C ILE A 86 10.65 -4.29 4.01
N SER A 87 11.60 -3.80 3.22
CA SER A 87 11.31 -3.07 1.96
C SER A 87 11.07 -4.01 0.77
N LEU A 88 11.80 -5.11 0.67
CA LEU A 88 11.73 -6.03 -0.46
C LEU A 88 10.31 -6.57 -0.76
N PRO A 89 9.50 -6.99 0.24
CA PRO A 89 8.13 -7.43 -0.03
C PRO A 89 7.26 -6.38 -0.72
N PHE A 90 7.45 -5.09 -0.43
CA PHE A 90 6.72 -4.00 -1.07
C PHE A 90 7.20 -3.73 -2.50
N VAL A 91 8.49 -3.90 -2.77
CA VAL A 91 9.03 -3.84 -4.13
C VAL A 91 8.39 -4.94 -4.99
N ILE A 92 8.36 -6.18 -4.49
CA ILE A 92 7.75 -7.32 -5.20
C ILE A 92 6.24 -7.11 -5.39
N LEU A 93 5.53 -6.64 -4.36
CA LEU A 93 4.09 -6.34 -4.46
C LEU A 93 3.82 -5.29 -5.55
N THR A 94 4.65 -4.24 -5.61
CA THR A 94 4.54 -3.17 -6.60
C THR A 94 4.70 -3.73 -8.01
N THR A 95 5.81 -4.42 -8.28
CA THR A 95 6.12 -4.94 -9.61
C THR A 95 5.16 -6.06 -10.05
N ALA A 96 4.60 -6.84 -9.10
CA ALA A 96 3.62 -7.87 -9.40
C ALA A 96 2.24 -7.32 -9.79
N LEU A 97 1.82 -6.20 -9.20
CA LEU A 97 0.52 -5.61 -9.48
C LEU A 97 0.50 -4.75 -10.74
N MET A 98 1.63 -4.23 -11.17
CA MET A 98 1.68 -3.35 -12.35
C MET A 98 1.22 -4.03 -13.65
N PRO A 99 1.69 -5.23 -14.03
CA PRO A 99 1.14 -5.94 -15.21
C PRO A 99 -0.36 -6.17 -15.12
N ILE A 100 -0.88 -6.48 -13.93
CA ILE A 100 -2.30 -6.67 -13.65
C ILE A 100 -3.07 -5.37 -13.93
N CYS A 101 -2.55 -4.22 -13.48
CA CYS A 101 -3.15 -2.90 -13.73
C CYS A 101 -3.15 -2.53 -15.21
N ILE A 102 -2.08 -2.82 -15.95
CA ILE A 102 -2.02 -2.61 -17.41
C ILE A 102 -3.06 -3.48 -18.11
N LEU A 103 -3.17 -4.77 -17.76
CA LEU A 103 -4.18 -5.66 -18.31
C LEU A 103 -5.61 -5.25 -17.95
N ALA A 104 -5.84 -4.77 -16.73
CA ALA A 104 -7.14 -4.27 -16.29
C ALA A 104 -7.58 -3.05 -17.10
N SER A 105 -6.63 -2.17 -17.46
CA SER A 105 -6.88 -0.95 -18.23
C SER A 105 -7.00 -1.17 -19.73
N TRP A 106 -6.78 -2.39 -20.23
CA TRP A 106 -6.61 -2.67 -21.66
C TRP A 106 -7.76 -2.23 -22.55
N ARG A 107 -9.01 -2.39 -22.07
CA ARG A 107 -10.22 -2.04 -22.81
C ARG A 107 -10.96 -0.83 -22.24
N THR A 108 -10.77 -0.54 -20.95
CA THR A 108 -11.51 0.52 -20.25
C THR A 108 -10.96 1.91 -20.55
N ILE A 109 -9.69 2.00 -20.95
CA ILE A 109 -9.05 3.26 -21.31
C ILE A 109 -8.95 3.37 -22.83
N GLU A 110 -9.72 4.30 -23.41
CA GLU A 110 -9.77 4.54 -24.85
C GLU A 110 -9.20 5.90 -25.24
N MET A 111 -9.31 6.88 -24.33
CA MET A 111 -8.79 8.24 -24.57
C MET A 111 -7.38 8.39 -23.96
N ARG A 112 -6.49 9.04 -24.71
CA ARG A 112 -5.12 9.35 -24.27
C ARG A 112 -4.39 8.12 -23.71
N VAL A 113 -4.53 6.99 -24.39
CA VAL A 113 -3.97 5.69 -23.93
C VAL A 113 -2.46 5.78 -23.74
N ARG A 114 -1.77 6.49 -24.65
CA ARG A 114 -0.34 6.70 -24.61
C ARG A 114 0.10 7.37 -23.30
N GLU A 115 -0.52 8.49 -22.96
CA GLU A 115 -0.22 9.25 -21.74
C GLU A 115 -0.57 8.48 -20.48
N TYR A 116 -1.66 7.68 -20.51
CA TYR A 116 -2.05 6.83 -19.42
C TYR A 116 -0.99 5.76 -19.13
N MET A 117 -0.49 5.06 -20.15
CA MET A 117 0.54 4.04 -19.99
C MET A 117 1.85 4.65 -19.49
N ILE A 118 2.23 5.84 -19.99
CA ILE A 118 3.39 6.58 -19.48
C ILE A 118 3.21 6.93 -18.00
N ALA A 119 2.04 7.44 -17.58
CA ALA A 119 1.77 7.79 -16.20
C ALA A 119 1.90 6.59 -15.26
N PHE A 120 1.43 5.39 -15.67
CA PHE A 120 1.60 4.17 -14.89
C PHE A 120 3.05 3.72 -14.79
N LEU A 121 3.82 3.77 -15.86
CA LEU A 121 5.25 3.40 -15.84
C LEU A 121 6.08 4.38 -14.99
N VAL A 122 5.80 5.67 -15.08
CA VAL A 122 6.42 6.68 -14.21
C VAL A 122 6.07 6.42 -12.75
N LEU A 123 4.80 6.12 -12.48
CA LEU A 123 4.33 5.82 -11.13
C LEU A 123 5.02 4.55 -10.56
N GLU A 124 5.22 3.51 -11.36
CA GLU A 124 5.96 2.31 -10.96
C GLU A 124 7.38 2.64 -10.51
N THR A 125 8.12 3.43 -11.30
CA THR A 125 9.46 3.89 -10.93
C THR A 125 9.46 4.61 -9.58
N LEU A 126 8.52 5.52 -9.37
CA LEU A 126 8.46 6.32 -8.15
C LEU A 126 8.09 5.48 -6.93
N MET A 127 7.20 4.50 -7.09
CA MET A 127 6.83 3.57 -6.01
C MET A 127 7.99 2.64 -5.64
N VAL A 128 8.66 2.02 -6.61
CA VAL A 128 9.81 1.14 -6.36
C VAL A 128 10.94 1.96 -5.73
N GLY A 129 11.22 3.15 -6.26
CA GLY A 129 12.26 4.04 -5.73
C GLY A 129 12.02 4.43 -4.27
N THR A 130 10.76 4.65 -3.87
CA THR A 130 10.40 4.96 -2.47
C THR A 130 10.82 3.85 -1.51
N PHE A 131 10.62 2.58 -1.87
CA PHE A 131 10.98 1.44 -1.02
C PHE A 131 12.47 1.08 -1.05
N CYS A 132 13.20 1.54 -2.06
CA CYS A 132 14.62 1.27 -2.21
C CYS A 132 15.53 2.40 -1.72
N ALA A 133 15.02 3.62 -1.52
CA ALA A 133 15.82 4.79 -1.18
C ALA A 133 16.40 4.70 0.24
N LEU A 134 17.71 4.93 0.37
CA LEU A 134 18.48 5.00 1.62
C LEU A 134 19.07 6.39 1.89
N ASP A 135 18.60 7.41 1.18
CA ASP A 135 18.86 8.83 1.45
C ASP A 135 17.51 9.54 1.62
N LEU A 136 17.38 10.40 2.65
CA LEU A 136 16.10 11.05 2.96
C LEU A 136 15.58 11.96 1.86
N VAL A 137 16.48 12.66 1.15
CA VAL A 137 16.09 13.53 0.03
C VAL A 137 15.66 12.68 -1.17
N LEU A 138 16.38 11.60 -1.45
CA LEU A 138 16.02 10.65 -2.50
C LEU A 138 14.68 9.98 -2.19
N PHE A 139 14.46 9.55 -0.94
CA PHE A 139 13.17 9.03 -0.48
C PHE A 139 12.05 10.05 -0.68
N TYR A 140 12.25 11.30 -0.23
CA TYR A 140 11.26 12.36 -0.36
C TYR A 140 10.89 12.61 -1.82
N LEU A 141 11.89 12.64 -2.71
CA LEU A 141 11.68 12.84 -4.15
C LEU A 141 10.79 11.73 -4.76
N PHE A 142 11.08 10.47 -4.46
CA PHE A 142 10.27 9.35 -4.96
C PHE A 142 8.87 9.33 -4.32
N PHE A 143 8.80 9.56 -3.01
CA PHE A 143 7.55 9.53 -2.23
C PHE A 143 6.56 10.61 -2.68
N GLU A 144 7.04 11.83 -2.91
CA GLU A 144 6.23 12.95 -3.39
C GLU A 144 6.04 12.93 -4.90
N GLY A 145 7.06 12.52 -5.64
CA GLY A 145 6.97 12.40 -7.09
C GLY A 145 5.79 11.54 -7.53
N GLY A 146 5.46 10.49 -6.78
CA GLY A 146 4.31 9.63 -7.04
C GLY A 146 2.94 10.31 -7.01
N LEU A 147 2.83 11.49 -6.39
CA LEU A 147 1.59 12.25 -6.37
C LEU A 147 1.20 12.79 -7.75
N ILE A 148 2.18 13.21 -8.55
CA ILE A 148 1.93 13.83 -9.85
C ILE A 148 1.26 12.86 -10.84
N PRO A 149 1.82 11.67 -11.13
CA PRO A 149 1.16 10.73 -12.02
C PRO A 149 -0.20 10.25 -11.47
N MET A 150 -0.35 10.05 -10.15
CA MET A 150 -1.63 9.66 -9.59
C MET A 150 -2.67 10.79 -9.67
N PHE A 151 -2.29 12.04 -9.43
CA PHE A 151 -3.14 13.21 -9.66
C PHE A 151 -3.64 13.27 -11.10
N LEU A 152 -2.76 13.03 -12.07
CA LEU A 152 -3.12 12.98 -13.49
C LEU A 152 -4.05 11.79 -13.80
N ILE A 153 -3.75 10.59 -13.26
CA ILE A 153 -4.58 9.41 -13.46
C ILE A 153 -6.01 9.65 -12.97
N ILE A 154 -6.19 10.24 -11.79
CA ILE A 154 -7.51 10.57 -11.26
C ILE A 154 -8.14 11.73 -12.05
N GLY A 155 -7.40 12.81 -12.28
CA GLY A 155 -7.93 14.06 -12.84
C GLY A 155 -8.26 14.01 -14.33
N VAL A 156 -7.58 13.15 -15.10
CA VAL A 156 -7.80 13.03 -16.57
C VAL A 156 -8.74 11.90 -16.91
N TRP A 157 -8.55 10.71 -16.32
CA TRP A 157 -9.30 9.48 -16.65
C TRP A 157 -10.34 9.08 -15.60
N GLY A 158 -10.55 9.91 -14.60
CA GLY A 158 -11.53 9.69 -13.54
C GLY A 158 -12.98 9.99 -13.94
N GLY A 159 -13.88 9.77 -13.00
CA GLY A 159 -15.33 9.96 -13.13
C GLY A 159 -15.78 11.44 -13.14
N PRO A 160 -17.07 11.71 -12.92
CA PRO A 160 -17.65 13.05 -13.07
C PRO A 160 -17.04 14.11 -12.14
N ARG A 161 -16.67 13.74 -10.91
CA ARG A 161 -16.07 14.66 -9.91
C ARG A 161 -14.55 14.53 -9.81
N ARG A 162 -13.90 14.01 -10.87
CA ARG A 162 -12.46 13.74 -10.91
C ARG A 162 -11.56 14.92 -10.52
N VAL A 163 -11.93 16.14 -10.92
CA VAL A 163 -11.16 17.35 -10.59
C VAL A 163 -11.16 17.59 -9.09
N TYR A 164 -12.32 17.56 -8.44
CA TYR A 164 -12.41 17.69 -6.99
C TYR A 164 -11.61 16.60 -6.26
N ALA A 165 -11.79 15.36 -6.67
CA ALA A 165 -11.13 14.23 -6.02
C ALA A 165 -9.60 14.26 -6.19
N SER A 166 -9.10 14.61 -7.37
CA SER A 166 -7.67 14.73 -7.61
C SER A 166 -7.02 15.86 -6.82
N PHE A 167 -7.65 17.05 -6.78
CA PHE A 167 -7.16 18.16 -5.96
C PHE A 167 -7.23 17.86 -4.46
N LYS A 168 -8.29 17.23 -3.98
CA LYS A 168 -8.40 16.82 -2.57
C LYS A 168 -7.29 15.84 -2.21
N PHE A 169 -7.07 14.80 -3.01
CA PHE A 169 -5.96 13.86 -2.84
C PHE A 169 -4.61 14.57 -2.80
N PHE A 170 -4.34 15.43 -3.80
CA PHE A 170 -3.07 16.12 -3.91
C PHE A 170 -2.80 17.06 -2.74
N LEU A 171 -3.77 17.91 -2.38
CA LEU A 171 -3.60 18.89 -1.32
C LEU A 171 -3.46 18.24 0.06
N TYR A 172 -4.24 17.18 0.36
CA TYR A 172 -4.10 16.44 1.62
C TYR A 172 -2.70 15.85 1.77
N THR A 173 -2.24 15.18 0.73
CA THR A 173 -0.93 14.50 0.76
C THR A 173 0.22 15.51 0.76
N LEU A 174 0.15 16.56 -0.04
CA LEU A 174 1.15 17.61 -0.11
C LEU A 174 1.30 18.34 1.25
N LEU A 175 0.18 18.67 1.92
CA LEU A 175 0.24 19.35 3.21
C LEU A 175 1.01 18.53 4.25
N GLY A 176 0.73 17.22 4.32
CA GLY A 176 1.46 16.33 5.21
C GLY A 176 2.95 16.24 4.89
N SER A 177 3.29 16.12 3.61
CA SER A 177 4.66 15.93 3.17
C SER A 177 5.54 17.20 3.26
N VAL A 178 4.95 18.38 3.14
CA VAL A 178 5.68 19.63 3.41
C VAL A 178 6.14 19.69 4.87
N LEU A 179 5.33 19.22 5.82
CA LEU A 179 5.76 19.12 7.22
C LEU A 179 6.95 18.15 7.38
N MET A 180 6.89 17.00 6.69
CA MET A 180 8.01 16.05 6.67
C MET A 180 9.28 16.68 6.07
N LEU A 181 9.16 17.50 5.02
CA LEU A 181 10.31 18.18 4.43
C LEU A 181 10.97 19.14 5.45
N LEU A 182 10.20 19.87 6.23
CA LEU A 182 10.73 20.72 7.31
C LEU A 182 11.48 19.89 8.35
N ALA A 183 10.97 18.71 8.71
CA ALA A 183 11.67 17.80 9.60
C ALA A 183 12.97 17.28 8.99
N ILE A 184 13.00 16.94 7.70
CA ILE A 184 14.21 16.50 6.98
C ILE A 184 15.28 17.60 7.03
N VAL A 185 14.93 18.86 6.78
CA VAL A 185 15.86 20.00 6.87
C VAL A 185 16.39 20.16 8.29
N THR A 186 15.53 20.03 9.29
CA THR A 186 15.95 20.11 10.71
C THR A 186 16.91 18.98 11.08
N MET A 187 16.61 17.75 10.64
CA MET A 187 17.47 16.58 10.88
C MET A 187 18.82 16.72 10.17
N TYR A 188 18.83 17.26 8.96
CA TYR A 188 20.08 17.56 8.24
C TYR A 188 20.94 18.60 8.97
N ASN A 189 20.33 19.66 9.47
CA ASN A 189 21.06 20.69 10.23
C ASN A 189 21.66 20.15 11.52
N GLU A 190 21.00 19.18 12.16
CA GLU A 190 21.47 18.56 13.40
C GLU A 190 22.56 17.49 13.16
N ALA A 191 22.33 16.61 12.19
CA ALA A 191 23.17 15.44 11.94
C ALA A 191 24.23 15.65 10.86
N GLY A 192 24.12 16.71 10.04
CA GLY A 192 25.03 17.00 8.92
C GLY A 192 24.93 16.03 7.74
N THR A 193 23.93 15.16 7.70
CA THR A 193 23.77 14.14 6.65
C THR A 193 22.31 13.84 6.36
N THR A 194 22.02 13.39 5.13
CA THR A 194 20.72 12.86 4.71
C THR A 194 20.71 11.33 4.57
N ASP A 195 21.85 10.67 4.81
CA ASP A 195 21.98 9.21 4.74
C ASP A 195 21.11 8.54 5.83
N ILE A 196 20.16 7.73 5.42
CA ILE A 196 19.18 7.09 6.33
C ILE A 196 19.89 6.18 7.33
N LEU A 197 20.94 5.45 6.92
CA LEU A 197 21.64 4.53 7.80
C LEU A 197 22.43 5.28 8.89
N ALA A 198 22.98 6.44 8.56
CA ALA A 198 23.65 7.31 9.51
C ALA A 198 22.65 7.95 10.48
N LEU A 199 21.50 8.40 9.98
CA LEU A 199 20.44 9.01 10.78
C LEU A 199 19.76 8.03 11.74
N MET A 200 19.63 6.75 11.38
CA MET A 200 19.13 5.71 12.27
C MET A 200 20.05 5.44 13.48
N ARG A 201 21.33 5.74 13.33
CA ARG A 201 22.34 5.63 14.41
C ARG A 201 22.54 6.93 15.19
N HIS A 202 22.00 8.03 14.68
CA HIS A 202 22.13 9.35 15.31
C HIS A 202 21.10 9.52 16.44
N SER A 203 21.58 9.96 17.61
CA SER A 203 20.71 10.24 18.76
C SER A 203 20.22 11.68 18.72
N PHE A 204 19.00 11.90 18.25
CA PHE A 204 18.41 13.23 18.23
C PHE A 204 17.98 13.71 19.62
N PRO A 205 18.18 15.02 19.98
CA PRO A 205 17.62 15.61 21.18
C PRO A 205 16.10 15.41 21.29
N LEU A 206 15.58 15.21 22.51
CA LEU A 206 14.15 14.92 22.74
C LEU A 206 13.19 15.92 22.11
N GLY A 207 13.55 17.21 22.12
CA GLY A 207 12.73 18.24 21.47
C GLY A 207 12.63 18.03 19.97
N ILE A 208 13.75 17.74 19.30
CA ILE A 208 13.79 17.45 17.87
C ILE A 208 13.04 16.14 17.57
N GLN A 209 13.25 15.08 18.38
CA GLN A 209 12.52 13.82 18.20
C GLN A 209 11.01 14.04 18.16
N LYS A 210 10.44 14.79 19.12
CA LYS A 210 8.99 15.01 19.21
C LYS A 210 8.43 15.78 18.02
N TRP A 211 9.09 16.87 17.64
CA TRP A 211 8.61 17.68 16.51
C TRP A 211 8.81 17.00 15.17
N ALA A 212 9.96 16.35 14.96
CA ALA A 212 10.22 15.59 13.75
C ALA A 212 9.25 14.40 13.66
N TRP A 213 9.00 13.68 14.77
CA TRP A 213 8.04 12.60 14.81
C TRP A 213 6.63 13.05 14.40
N LEU A 214 6.15 14.19 14.95
CA LEU A 214 4.84 14.74 14.59
C LEU A 214 4.77 15.16 13.13
N ALA A 215 5.85 15.71 12.58
CA ALA A 215 5.92 16.11 11.17
C ALA A 215 5.90 14.89 10.23
N PHE A 216 6.68 13.84 10.54
CA PHE A 216 6.64 12.58 9.81
C PHE A 216 5.29 11.87 10.00
N PHE A 217 4.74 11.89 11.22
CA PHE A 217 3.42 11.34 11.52
C PHE A 217 2.33 12.01 10.67
N ALA A 218 2.33 13.33 10.53
CA ALA A 218 1.36 14.04 9.70
C ALA A 218 1.42 13.55 8.24
N SER A 219 2.63 13.37 7.68
CA SER A 219 2.80 12.86 6.32
C SER A 219 2.31 11.42 6.17
N PHE A 220 2.74 10.54 7.07
CA PHE A 220 2.42 9.12 6.97
C PHE A 220 0.98 8.81 7.35
N ALA A 221 0.40 9.54 8.31
CA ALA A 221 -1.00 9.39 8.70
C ALA A 221 -1.97 9.81 7.58
N VAL A 222 -1.62 10.83 6.81
CA VAL A 222 -2.40 11.20 5.61
C VAL A 222 -2.27 10.11 4.55
N LYS A 223 -1.04 9.62 4.28
CA LYS A 223 -0.79 8.63 3.23
C LYS A 223 -1.41 7.26 3.57
N LEU A 224 -1.31 6.81 4.83
CA LEU A 224 -1.87 5.56 5.36
C LEU A 224 -3.35 5.69 5.77
N PRO A 225 -4.07 6.62 5.33
CA PRO A 225 -5.31 7.28 5.71
C PRO A 225 -5.78 6.99 7.15
N MET A 226 -5.02 7.46 8.15
CA MET A 226 -5.45 7.36 9.55
C MET A 226 -6.64 8.31 9.82
N TRP A 227 -7.55 7.89 10.70
CA TRP A 227 -8.56 8.83 11.21
C TRP A 227 -7.87 9.96 11.99
N PRO A 228 -8.26 11.26 11.84
CA PRO A 228 -9.36 11.81 11.01
C PRO A 228 -8.93 12.26 9.60
N VAL A 229 -7.68 12.11 9.20
CA VAL A 229 -7.13 12.63 7.93
C VAL A 229 -7.31 11.67 6.73
N HIS A 230 -8.34 10.81 6.80
CA HIS A 230 -8.61 9.75 5.81
C HIS A 230 -9.61 10.14 4.72
N THR A 231 -10.29 11.28 4.84
CA THR A 231 -11.48 11.60 4.03
C THR A 231 -11.22 11.81 2.55
N TRP A 232 -9.97 11.98 2.15
CA TRP A 232 -9.55 12.07 0.75
C TRP A 232 -9.64 10.71 0.04
N LEU A 233 -9.45 9.61 0.78
CA LEU A 233 -9.32 8.27 0.21
C LEU A 233 -10.61 7.78 -0.48
N PRO A 234 -11.80 7.81 0.16
CA PRO A 234 -13.04 7.40 -0.49
C PRO A 234 -13.34 8.21 -1.76
N ASP A 235 -13.12 9.53 -1.73
CA ASP A 235 -13.37 10.39 -2.89
C ASP A 235 -12.40 10.06 -4.04
N ALA A 236 -11.12 9.88 -3.74
CA ALA A 236 -10.11 9.48 -4.72
C ALA A 236 -10.44 8.11 -5.36
N HIS A 237 -10.82 7.10 -4.56
CA HIS A 237 -11.16 5.78 -5.07
C HIS A 237 -12.41 5.76 -5.94
N VAL A 238 -13.44 6.51 -5.54
CA VAL A 238 -14.70 6.57 -6.29
C VAL A 238 -14.47 7.13 -7.69
N GLU A 239 -13.66 8.16 -7.79
CA GLU A 239 -13.42 8.84 -9.07
C GLU A 239 -12.31 8.18 -9.90
N ALA A 240 -11.27 7.60 -9.28
CA ALA A 240 -10.17 6.97 -10.01
C ALA A 240 -10.64 5.86 -10.97
N PRO A 241 -10.01 5.68 -12.15
CA PRO A 241 -10.19 4.49 -12.96
C PRO A 241 -9.82 3.24 -12.16
N THR A 242 -10.35 2.08 -12.52
CA THR A 242 -10.20 0.83 -11.74
C THR A 242 -8.75 0.52 -11.39
N ALA A 243 -7.82 0.55 -12.35
CA ALA A 243 -6.41 0.30 -12.07
C ALA A 243 -5.76 1.40 -11.21
N GLY A 244 -6.21 2.65 -11.32
CA GLY A 244 -5.81 3.74 -10.41
C GLY A 244 -6.23 3.43 -8.97
N SER A 245 -7.46 2.95 -8.75
CA SER A 245 -7.92 2.50 -7.43
C SER A 245 -7.11 1.32 -6.89
N VAL A 246 -6.72 0.37 -7.76
CA VAL A 246 -5.88 -0.76 -7.37
C VAL A 246 -4.53 -0.29 -6.82
N ILE A 247 -3.81 0.55 -7.58
CA ILE A 247 -2.49 1.04 -7.15
C ILE A 247 -2.60 1.94 -5.92
N LEU A 248 -3.62 2.79 -5.86
CA LEU A 248 -3.86 3.64 -4.70
C LEU A 248 -4.03 2.80 -3.42
N ALA A 249 -4.90 1.79 -3.46
CA ALA A 249 -5.15 0.91 -2.32
C ALA A 249 -3.99 -0.04 -2.02
N ALA A 250 -3.36 -0.61 -3.04
CA ALA A 250 -2.40 -1.68 -2.87
C ALA A 250 -1.00 -1.20 -2.48
N ILE A 251 -0.54 -0.06 -3.02
CA ILE A 251 0.86 0.38 -2.87
C ILE A 251 0.97 1.74 -2.19
N LEU A 252 0.24 2.77 -2.66
CA LEU A 252 0.42 4.13 -2.15
C LEU A 252 0.13 4.25 -0.65
N LEU A 253 -0.86 3.53 -0.14
CA LEU A 253 -1.14 3.47 1.29
C LEU A 253 0.04 2.88 2.08
N LYS A 254 0.72 1.87 1.52
CA LYS A 254 1.82 1.14 2.19
C LYS A 254 3.07 1.97 2.35
N MET A 255 3.25 2.99 1.53
CA MET A 255 4.36 3.94 1.71
C MET A 255 4.28 4.65 3.07
N GLY A 256 3.07 4.95 3.58
CA GLY A 256 2.89 5.51 4.92
C GLY A 256 3.27 4.54 6.03
N GLY A 257 2.80 3.28 5.94
CA GLY A 257 3.17 2.23 6.90
C GLY A 257 4.67 1.91 6.88
N TYR A 258 5.26 1.84 5.69
CA TYR A 258 6.70 1.71 5.52
C TYR A 258 7.44 2.89 6.15
N GLY A 259 6.91 4.11 6.00
CA GLY A 259 7.48 5.30 6.62
C GLY A 259 7.53 5.21 8.15
N PHE A 260 6.48 4.72 8.80
CA PHE A 260 6.50 4.49 10.25
C PHE A 260 7.57 3.46 10.66
N LEU A 261 7.70 2.38 9.92
CA LEU A 261 8.71 1.34 10.17
C LEU A 261 10.13 1.84 9.93
N ARG A 262 10.34 2.62 8.87
CA ARG A 262 11.68 3.02 8.42
C ARG A 262 12.21 4.28 9.12
N PHE A 263 11.33 5.18 9.54
CA PHE A 263 11.72 6.47 10.09
C PHE A 263 11.24 6.69 11.53
N SER A 264 9.94 6.55 11.79
CA SER A 264 9.37 6.93 13.09
C SER A 264 9.90 6.07 14.24
N LEU A 265 9.93 4.74 14.07
CA LEU A 265 10.43 3.85 15.12
C LEU A 265 11.94 3.96 15.31
N PRO A 266 12.82 3.81 14.27
CA PRO A 266 14.25 3.74 14.49
C PRO A 266 14.90 5.09 14.76
N MET A 267 14.38 6.20 14.19
CA MET A 267 15.00 7.53 14.34
C MET A 267 14.46 8.31 15.54
N PHE A 268 13.23 8.03 15.98
CA PHE A 268 12.56 8.75 17.06
C PHE A 268 11.96 7.79 18.09
N PRO A 269 12.76 6.92 18.72
CA PRO A 269 12.26 5.85 19.59
C PRO A 269 11.50 6.38 20.81
N VAL A 270 12.01 7.42 21.48
CA VAL A 270 11.36 8.00 22.67
C VAL A 270 10.04 8.68 22.31
N ALA A 271 10.02 9.45 21.22
CA ALA A 271 8.79 10.08 20.75
C ALA A 271 7.75 9.03 20.30
N SER A 272 8.19 7.90 19.72
CA SER A 272 7.31 6.80 19.34
C SER A 272 6.61 6.16 20.54
N VAL A 273 7.31 6.02 21.67
CA VAL A 273 6.70 5.58 22.93
C VAL A 273 5.74 6.63 23.49
N ASP A 274 6.15 7.91 23.54
CA ASP A 274 5.32 9.00 24.07
C ASP A 274 4.00 9.15 23.28
N PHE A 275 4.01 8.95 21.97
CA PHE A 275 2.85 9.09 21.10
C PHE A 275 2.13 7.77 20.75
N ALA A 276 2.62 6.60 21.21
CA ALA A 276 1.95 5.32 20.98
C ALA A 276 0.49 5.32 21.47
N PRO A 277 0.13 5.87 22.65
CA PRO A 277 -1.26 5.94 23.09
C PRO A 277 -2.16 6.73 22.13
N LEU A 278 -1.64 7.82 21.53
CA LEU A 278 -2.37 8.57 20.50
C LEU A 278 -2.61 7.69 19.27
N VAL A 279 -1.59 6.99 18.79
CA VAL A 279 -1.73 6.10 17.62
C VAL A 279 -2.72 4.97 17.90
N PHE A 280 -2.68 4.36 19.09
CA PHE A 280 -3.65 3.34 19.47
C PHE A 280 -5.09 3.86 19.48
N ALA A 281 -5.33 5.04 20.05
CA ALA A 281 -6.65 5.66 20.06
C ALA A 281 -7.16 5.92 18.63
N LEU A 282 -6.32 6.52 17.77
CA LEU A 282 -6.67 6.78 16.37
C LEU A 282 -6.89 5.48 15.58
N SER A 283 -6.11 4.44 15.86
CA SER A 283 -6.25 3.12 15.23
C SER A 283 -7.58 2.45 15.60
N VAL A 284 -7.93 2.44 16.88
CA VAL A 284 -9.21 1.88 17.35
C VAL A 284 -10.40 2.65 16.78
N ILE A 285 -10.34 3.98 16.78
CA ILE A 285 -11.37 4.81 16.15
C ILE A 285 -11.48 4.49 14.65
N ALA A 286 -10.35 4.40 13.95
CA ALA A 286 -10.35 4.02 12.53
C ALA A 286 -11.01 2.66 12.32
N ILE A 287 -10.64 1.63 13.08
CA ILE A 287 -11.19 0.28 12.97
C ILE A 287 -12.70 0.27 13.17
N ILE A 288 -13.21 0.86 14.25
CA ILE A 288 -14.63 0.79 14.61
C ILE A 288 -15.44 1.76 13.76
N TYR A 289 -15.07 3.05 13.75
CA TYR A 289 -15.84 4.10 13.09
C TYR A 289 -15.93 3.88 11.59
N THR A 290 -14.80 3.60 10.91
CA THR A 290 -14.83 3.46 9.46
C THR A 290 -15.48 2.15 9.01
N SER A 291 -15.48 1.10 9.82
CA SER A 291 -16.25 -0.10 9.56
C SER A 291 -17.76 0.15 9.65
N LEU A 292 -18.22 0.95 10.61
CA LEU A 292 -19.62 1.36 10.69
C LEU A 292 -20.00 2.26 9.51
N VAL A 293 -19.10 3.17 9.09
CA VAL A 293 -19.31 3.99 7.90
C VAL A 293 -19.37 3.13 6.64
N ALA A 294 -18.51 2.11 6.51
CA ALA A 294 -18.52 1.17 5.39
C ALA A 294 -19.87 0.43 5.29
N LEU A 295 -20.44 0.01 6.42
CA LEU A 295 -21.71 -0.75 6.47
C LEU A 295 -22.91 0.00 5.88
N VAL A 296 -22.91 1.34 5.93
CA VAL A 296 -24.01 2.19 5.46
C VAL A 296 -23.77 2.80 4.08
N GLN A 297 -22.75 2.38 3.35
CA GLN A 297 -22.46 2.89 2.01
C GLN A 297 -23.35 2.23 0.95
N ASP A 298 -23.83 3.03 0.02
CA ASP A 298 -24.59 2.58 -1.15
C ASP A 298 -23.71 2.34 -2.40
N ASP A 299 -22.48 2.84 -2.38
CA ASP A 299 -21.48 2.68 -3.47
C ASP A 299 -20.43 1.65 -3.08
N MET A 300 -20.23 0.62 -3.94
CA MET A 300 -19.28 -0.47 -3.71
C MET A 300 -17.85 0.02 -3.51
N LYS A 301 -17.38 1.01 -4.31
CA LYS A 301 -16.02 1.55 -4.17
C LYS A 301 -15.84 2.30 -2.87
N LYS A 302 -16.86 3.05 -2.40
CA LYS A 302 -16.81 3.72 -1.09
C LYS A 302 -16.72 2.72 0.05
N LEU A 303 -17.51 1.67 0.01
CA LEU A 303 -17.50 0.63 1.04
C LEU A 303 -16.10 0.02 1.14
N ILE A 304 -15.50 -0.40 0.01
CA ILE A 304 -14.15 -0.97 -0.02
C ILE A 304 -13.10 0.04 0.43
N ALA A 305 -13.24 1.32 0.08
CA ALA A 305 -12.32 2.36 0.51
C ALA A 305 -12.35 2.57 2.04
N TYR A 306 -13.54 2.61 2.65
CA TYR A 306 -13.65 2.70 4.11
C TYR A 306 -13.17 1.44 4.82
N SER A 307 -13.39 0.25 4.24
CA SER A 307 -12.79 -0.98 4.77
C SER A 307 -11.26 -0.92 4.78
N SER A 308 -10.65 -0.30 3.76
CA SER A 308 -9.21 -0.10 3.72
C SER A 308 -8.69 0.77 4.87
N VAL A 309 -9.42 1.82 5.25
CA VAL A 309 -9.07 2.66 6.42
C VAL A 309 -9.10 1.82 7.71
N ALA A 310 -10.12 0.98 7.88
CA ALA A 310 -10.22 0.08 9.04
C ALA A 310 -9.03 -0.90 9.11
N HIS A 311 -8.68 -1.53 7.98
CA HIS A 311 -7.53 -2.46 7.93
C HIS A 311 -6.19 -1.77 8.20
N MET A 312 -6.03 -0.52 7.75
CA MET A 312 -4.83 0.27 8.08
C MET A 312 -4.76 0.64 9.57
N GLY A 313 -5.89 0.70 10.28
CA GLY A 313 -5.94 0.79 11.74
C GLY A 313 -5.27 -0.40 12.44
N PHE A 314 -5.47 -1.64 11.96
CA PHE A 314 -4.72 -2.80 12.47
C PHE A 314 -3.23 -2.68 12.19
N VAL A 315 -2.84 -2.17 11.03
CA VAL A 315 -1.43 -1.96 10.68
C VAL A 315 -0.76 -0.98 11.64
N THR A 316 -1.34 0.20 11.86
CA THR A 316 -0.76 1.21 12.74
C THR A 316 -0.71 0.74 14.20
N MET A 317 -1.76 0.08 14.66
CA MET A 317 -1.79 -0.53 15.98
C MET A 317 -0.65 -1.57 16.15
N GLY A 318 -0.48 -2.46 15.17
CA GLY A 318 0.57 -3.49 15.20
C GLY A 318 1.99 -2.91 15.15
N ILE A 319 2.23 -1.88 14.32
CA ILE A 319 3.54 -1.22 14.21
C ILE A 319 3.91 -0.55 15.55
N PHE A 320 3.01 0.23 16.14
CA PHE A 320 3.29 0.99 17.36
C PHE A 320 3.17 0.16 18.64
N ALA A 321 2.72 -1.09 18.56
CA ALA A 321 2.92 -2.06 19.63
C ALA A 321 4.41 -2.40 19.84
N ALA A 322 5.26 -2.12 18.85
CA ALA A 322 6.71 -2.32 18.88
C ALA A 322 7.10 -3.73 19.39
N THR A 323 6.35 -4.73 18.97
CA THR A 323 6.62 -6.15 19.22
C THR A 323 6.92 -6.85 17.91
N VAL A 324 7.71 -7.93 17.94
CA VAL A 324 8.04 -8.70 16.73
C VAL A 324 6.77 -9.16 16.01
N GLN A 325 5.78 -9.68 16.76
CA GLN A 325 4.51 -10.13 16.20
C GLN A 325 3.68 -8.97 15.62
N GLY A 326 3.63 -7.83 16.31
CA GLY A 326 2.89 -6.65 15.87
C GLY A 326 3.44 -6.08 14.57
N ILE A 327 4.77 -5.94 14.47
CA ILE A 327 5.43 -5.42 13.26
C ILE A 327 5.33 -6.42 12.11
N ALA A 328 5.63 -7.71 12.35
CA ALA A 328 5.50 -8.74 11.33
C ALA A 328 4.05 -8.84 10.83
N GLY A 329 3.07 -8.75 11.73
CA GLY A 329 1.64 -8.69 11.41
C GLY A 329 1.30 -7.43 10.59
N GLY A 330 1.83 -6.27 10.95
CA GLY A 330 1.63 -5.02 10.21
C GLY A 330 2.15 -5.08 8.79
N ILE A 331 3.37 -5.61 8.59
CA ILE A 331 3.95 -5.83 7.26
C ILE A 331 3.09 -6.82 6.46
N PHE A 332 2.75 -7.96 7.08
CA PHE A 332 1.95 -8.97 6.42
C PHE A 332 0.55 -8.45 6.05
N GLN A 333 -0.09 -7.69 6.94
CA GLN A 333 -1.40 -7.08 6.67
C GLN A 333 -1.33 -6.07 5.52
N MET A 334 -0.27 -5.29 5.43
CA MET A 334 -0.07 -4.39 4.30
C MET A 334 0.03 -5.15 2.97
N ILE A 335 0.75 -6.27 2.92
CA ILE A 335 0.90 -7.08 1.72
C ILE A 335 -0.41 -7.78 1.38
N SER A 336 -1.04 -8.43 2.35
CA SER A 336 -2.34 -9.08 2.18
C SER A 336 -3.41 -8.10 1.71
N HIS A 337 -3.52 -6.94 2.38
CA HIS A 337 -4.45 -5.89 1.97
C HIS A 337 -4.16 -5.38 0.55
N GLY A 338 -2.89 -5.29 0.13
CA GLY A 338 -2.54 -4.92 -1.23
C GLY A 338 -3.13 -5.87 -2.27
N ILE A 339 -3.04 -7.16 -2.02
CA ILE A 339 -3.60 -8.20 -2.90
C ILE A 339 -5.13 -8.19 -2.83
N VAL A 340 -5.71 -8.28 -1.64
CA VAL A 340 -7.16 -8.45 -1.42
C VAL A 340 -7.94 -7.20 -1.81
N SER A 341 -7.53 -6.01 -1.36
CA SER A 341 -8.19 -4.76 -1.69
C SER A 341 -8.04 -4.43 -3.18
N GLY A 342 -6.85 -4.67 -3.76
CA GLY A 342 -6.66 -4.57 -5.21
C GLY A 342 -7.62 -5.47 -5.99
N ALA A 343 -7.77 -6.72 -5.55
CA ALA A 343 -8.69 -7.67 -6.16
C ALA A 343 -10.17 -7.28 -5.99
N LEU A 344 -10.55 -6.71 -4.84
CA LEU A 344 -11.90 -6.19 -4.63
C LEU A 344 -12.21 -5.02 -5.55
N PHE A 345 -11.28 -4.06 -5.73
CA PHE A 345 -11.46 -2.98 -6.70
C PHE A 345 -11.53 -3.48 -8.14
N LEU A 346 -10.73 -4.49 -8.50
CA LEU A 346 -10.85 -5.16 -9.80
C LEU A 346 -12.21 -5.83 -9.97
N SER A 347 -12.71 -6.48 -8.92
CA SER A 347 -14.05 -7.11 -8.93
C SER A 347 -15.16 -6.08 -9.18
N VAL A 348 -15.07 -4.92 -8.52
CA VAL A 348 -16.01 -3.82 -8.82
C VAL A 348 -15.83 -3.32 -10.25
N GLY A 349 -14.59 -3.23 -10.75
CA GLY A 349 -14.31 -2.87 -12.13
C GLY A 349 -14.99 -3.80 -13.15
N VAL A 350 -14.95 -5.11 -12.92
CA VAL A 350 -15.59 -6.11 -13.79
C VAL A 350 -17.10 -5.87 -13.96
N VAL A 351 -17.83 -5.62 -12.89
CA VAL A 351 -19.27 -5.36 -12.99
C VAL A 351 -19.56 -3.95 -13.47
N TYR A 352 -18.73 -2.97 -13.11
CA TYR A 352 -18.84 -1.59 -13.58
C TYR A 352 -18.66 -1.48 -15.09
N ASP A 353 -17.70 -2.20 -15.69
CA ASP A 353 -17.45 -2.19 -17.14
C ASP A 353 -18.66 -2.70 -17.94
N ARG A 354 -19.54 -3.49 -17.31
CA ARG A 354 -20.75 -4.06 -17.93
C ARG A 354 -22.00 -3.22 -17.69
N MET A 355 -22.10 -2.59 -16.50
CA MET A 355 -23.34 -1.95 -16.04
C MET A 355 -23.24 -0.44 -15.91
N HIS A 356 -22.01 0.12 -15.94
CA HIS A 356 -21.71 1.54 -15.77
C HIS A 356 -22.30 2.18 -14.50
N THR A 357 -22.54 1.36 -13.47
CA THR A 357 -22.98 1.81 -12.14
C THR A 357 -22.21 1.09 -11.04
N ARG A 358 -22.04 1.75 -9.90
CA ARG A 358 -21.40 1.21 -8.68
C ARG A 358 -22.39 1.07 -7.53
N GLU A 359 -23.64 1.47 -7.74
CA GLU A 359 -24.69 1.38 -6.73
C GLU A 359 -25.00 -0.08 -6.40
N ILE A 360 -24.88 -0.42 -5.11
CA ILE A 360 -25.15 -1.78 -4.62
C ILE A 360 -26.56 -2.20 -4.95
N ALA A 361 -27.52 -1.26 -4.83
CA ALA A 361 -28.92 -1.49 -5.17
C ALA A 361 -29.17 -1.84 -6.64
N ALA A 362 -28.24 -1.54 -7.56
CA ALA A 362 -28.37 -1.90 -8.97
C ALA A 362 -28.15 -3.40 -9.25
N TYR A 363 -27.60 -4.14 -8.31
CA TYR A 363 -27.23 -5.54 -8.45
C TYR A 363 -28.14 -6.46 -7.64
N GLY A 364 -28.01 -7.78 -7.85
CA GLY A 364 -28.69 -8.87 -7.14
C GLY A 364 -28.74 -10.13 -7.98
N GLY A 365 -28.54 -11.30 -7.39
CA GLY A 365 -28.63 -12.59 -8.04
C GLY A 365 -27.54 -12.88 -9.08
N LEU A 366 -26.38 -12.18 -9.02
CA LEU A 366 -25.31 -12.36 -10.03
C LEU A 366 -24.77 -13.77 -10.10
N VAL A 367 -24.86 -14.59 -9.04
CA VAL A 367 -24.41 -15.98 -9.07
C VAL A 367 -25.07 -16.80 -10.18
N ASN A 368 -26.29 -16.43 -10.55
CA ASN A 368 -27.06 -17.15 -11.61
C ASN A 368 -26.50 -16.91 -13.03
N ARG A 369 -25.71 -15.83 -13.22
CA ARG A 369 -25.12 -15.44 -14.51
C ARG A 369 -23.61 -15.40 -14.51
N MET A 370 -23.01 -15.12 -13.37
CA MET A 370 -21.58 -14.91 -13.20
C MET A 370 -21.00 -15.80 -12.07
N PRO A 371 -21.07 -17.16 -12.21
CA PRO A 371 -20.60 -18.05 -11.15
C PRO A 371 -19.09 -17.97 -10.90
N LEU A 372 -18.25 -17.79 -11.93
CA LEU A 372 -16.81 -17.64 -11.75
C LEU A 372 -16.47 -16.33 -11.04
N TYR A 373 -17.14 -15.24 -11.41
CA TYR A 373 -17.03 -13.98 -10.71
C TYR A 373 -17.45 -14.12 -9.24
N ALA A 374 -18.58 -14.76 -8.98
CA ALA A 374 -19.09 -14.98 -7.64
C ALA A 374 -18.09 -15.77 -6.78
N ALA A 375 -17.47 -16.81 -7.34
CA ALA A 375 -16.45 -17.61 -6.64
C ALA A 375 -15.19 -16.79 -6.31
N ALA A 376 -14.65 -16.04 -7.26
CA ALA A 376 -13.48 -15.18 -7.04
C ALA A 376 -13.78 -14.07 -6.01
N PHE A 377 -14.93 -13.41 -6.17
CA PHE A 377 -15.34 -12.34 -5.24
C PHE A 377 -15.61 -12.87 -3.82
N MET A 378 -16.07 -14.13 -3.66
CA MET A 378 -16.19 -14.79 -2.36
C MET A 378 -14.81 -14.93 -1.68
N VAL A 379 -13.79 -15.42 -2.39
CA VAL A 379 -12.45 -15.58 -1.84
C VAL A 379 -11.92 -14.25 -1.30
N PHE A 380 -12.04 -13.17 -2.07
CA PHE A 380 -11.58 -11.83 -1.64
C PHE A 380 -12.43 -11.27 -0.49
N THR A 381 -13.73 -11.52 -0.49
CA THR A 381 -14.64 -11.13 0.60
C THR A 381 -14.26 -11.85 1.90
N LEU A 382 -14.02 -13.16 1.84
CA LEU A 382 -13.59 -13.94 3.00
C LEU A 382 -12.21 -13.54 3.51
N ALA A 383 -11.30 -13.16 2.61
CA ALA A 383 -10.00 -12.64 2.99
C ALA A 383 -10.08 -11.23 3.62
N ASN A 384 -11.00 -10.39 3.13
CA ASN A 384 -11.24 -9.05 3.67
C ASN A 384 -11.84 -9.07 5.08
N LEU A 385 -12.60 -10.09 5.44
CA LEU A 385 -13.13 -10.27 6.80
C LEU A 385 -12.19 -11.06 7.74
N GLY A 386 -11.01 -11.49 7.24
CA GLY A 386 -10.03 -12.19 8.06
C GLY A 386 -10.39 -13.65 8.34
N LEU A 387 -10.99 -14.40 7.37
CA LEU A 387 -11.26 -15.83 7.56
C LEU A 387 -9.97 -16.63 7.63
N PRO A 388 -9.79 -17.53 8.65
CA PRO A 388 -8.66 -18.47 8.69
C PRO A 388 -8.52 -19.28 7.39
N GLY A 389 -7.28 -19.40 6.90
CA GLY A 389 -6.98 -19.98 5.58
C GLY A 389 -6.90 -18.97 4.44
N THR A 390 -7.12 -17.69 4.73
CA THR A 390 -6.88 -16.57 3.80
C THR A 390 -5.82 -15.62 4.35
N SER A 391 -5.19 -14.86 3.46
CA SER A 391 -4.06 -13.98 3.83
C SER A 391 -4.45 -12.88 4.82
N GLY A 392 -5.70 -12.38 4.80
CA GLY A 392 -6.17 -11.34 5.72
C GLY A 392 -6.11 -11.75 7.18
N PHE A 393 -6.45 -13.01 7.48
CA PHE A 393 -6.41 -13.53 8.83
C PHE A 393 -5.02 -13.43 9.48
N ILE A 394 -3.98 -13.80 8.75
CA ILE A 394 -2.60 -13.86 9.29
C ILE A 394 -2.15 -12.48 9.77
N GLY A 395 -2.36 -11.45 8.93
CA GLY A 395 -1.95 -10.08 9.26
C GLY A 395 -2.71 -9.52 10.47
N GLU A 396 -4.04 -9.62 10.47
CA GLU A 396 -4.87 -9.12 11.57
C GLU A 396 -4.62 -9.88 12.88
N PHE A 397 -4.52 -11.21 12.81
CA PHE A 397 -4.24 -12.03 13.99
C PHE A 397 -2.89 -11.68 14.62
N LEU A 398 -1.83 -11.54 13.82
CA LEU A 398 -0.51 -11.18 14.34
C LEU A 398 -0.47 -9.76 14.92
N THR A 399 -1.17 -8.79 14.32
CA THR A 399 -1.24 -7.43 14.87
C THR A 399 -2.00 -7.41 16.21
N LEU A 400 -3.11 -8.13 16.31
CA LEU A 400 -3.85 -8.32 17.57
C LEU A 400 -2.98 -9.01 18.62
N LEU A 401 -2.32 -10.11 18.27
CA LEU A 401 -1.45 -10.86 19.19
C LEU A 401 -0.28 -10.00 19.69
N GLY A 402 0.36 -9.25 18.79
CA GLY A 402 1.47 -8.37 19.16
C GLY A 402 1.03 -7.24 20.07
N THR A 403 -0.14 -6.63 19.80
CA THR A 403 -0.68 -5.54 20.61
C THR A 403 -1.24 -6.04 21.95
N PHE A 404 -1.75 -7.27 22.01
CA PHE A 404 -2.24 -7.87 23.25
C PHE A 404 -1.16 -7.92 24.34
N LYS A 405 0.10 -8.11 23.96
CA LYS A 405 1.24 -8.09 24.87
C LYS A 405 1.51 -6.72 25.48
N VAL A 406 0.98 -5.66 24.88
CA VAL A 406 1.24 -4.26 25.25
C VAL A 406 0.02 -3.60 25.88
N ASN A 407 -1.17 -3.82 25.31
CA ASN A 407 -2.38 -3.18 25.79
C ASN A 407 -3.64 -4.01 25.48
N ASN A 408 -4.17 -4.67 26.50
CA ASN A 408 -5.35 -5.54 26.40
C ASN A 408 -6.62 -4.77 26.02
N TRP A 409 -6.80 -3.53 26.47
CA TRP A 409 -7.98 -2.73 26.18
C TRP A 409 -8.03 -2.33 24.71
N VAL A 410 -6.89 -1.93 24.15
CA VAL A 410 -6.77 -1.60 22.72
C VAL A 410 -7.17 -2.80 21.87
N VAL A 411 -6.67 -3.99 22.19
CA VAL A 411 -6.99 -5.21 21.44
C VAL A 411 -8.46 -5.61 21.60
N THR A 412 -9.00 -5.52 22.81
CA THR A 412 -10.42 -5.85 23.05
C THR A 412 -11.32 -4.98 22.17
N LEU A 413 -11.04 -3.68 22.09
CA LEU A 413 -11.79 -2.77 21.23
C LEU A 413 -11.53 -3.05 19.74
N ALA A 414 -10.27 -3.28 19.34
CA ALA A 414 -9.92 -3.57 17.96
C ALA A 414 -10.56 -4.89 17.45
N THR A 415 -10.77 -5.87 18.31
CA THR A 415 -11.42 -7.15 17.95
C THR A 415 -12.86 -6.93 17.48
N LEU A 416 -13.55 -5.86 17.90
CA LEU A 416 -14.85 -5.49 17.35
C LEU A 416 -14.78 -5.24 15.85
N GLY A 417 -13.62 -4.79 15.33
CA GLY A 417 -13.40 -4.60 13.92
C GLY A 417 -13.52 -5.88 13.09
N VAL A 418 -13.14 -7.04 13.65
CA VAL A 418 -13.30 -8.33 12.98
C VAL A 418 -14.79 -8.67 12.80
N ILE A 419 -15.62 -8.38 13.81
CA ILE A 419 -17.07 -8.59 13.73
C ILE A 419 -17.68 -7.62 12.70
N LEU A 420 -17.27 -6.35 12.74
CA LEU A 420 -17.78 -5.33 11.83
C LEU A 420 -17.33 -5.58 10.39
N SER A 421 -16.11 -6.07 10.17
CA SER A 421 -15.62 -6.42 8.83
C SER A 421 -16.45 -7.56 8.23
N ALA A 422 -16.77 -8.58 9.02
CA ALA A 422 -17.68 -9.64 8.59
C ALA A 422 -19.08 -9.09 8.25
N ALA A 423 -19.59 -8.16 9.04
CA ALA A 423 -20.90 -7.57 8.83
C ALA A 423 -20.99 -6.83 7.48
N TYR A 424 -20.10 -5.88 7.19
CA TYR A 424 -20.17 -5.12 5.94
C TYR A 424 -19.77 -5.96 4.71
N ALA A 425 -18.77 -6.84 4.84
CA ALA A 425 -18.29 -7.62 3.70
C ALA A 425 -19.30 -8.67 3.27
N LEU A 426 -19.89 -9.44 4.20
CA LEU A 426 -20.91 -10.43 3.89
C LEU A 426 -22.23 -9.77 3.46
N TRP A 427 -22.56 -8.60 4.03
CA TRP A 427 -23.72 -7.83 3.59
C TRP A 427 -23.58 -7.40 2.12
N LEU A 428 -22.43 -6.85 1.74
CA LEU A 428 -22.13 -6.48 0.35
C LEU A 428 -22.23 -7.69 -0.57
N TYR A 429 -21.56 -8.79 -0.21
CA TYR A 429 -21.57 -10.02 -0.99
C TYR A 429 -22.99 -10.55 -1.20
N ARG A 430 -23.76 -10.64 -0.11
CA ARG A 430 -25.16 -11.10 -0.14
C ARG A 430 -26.00 -10.23 -1.08
N LYS A 431 -25.84 -8.93 -1.03
CA LYS A 431 -26.65 -7.98 -1.84
C LYS A 431 -26.36 -8.10 -3.33
N ILE A 432 -25.12 -8.31 -3.71
CA ILE A 432 -24.69 -8.34 -5.11
C ILE A 432 -24.87 -9.73 -5.71
N ILE A 433 -24.43 -10.76 -4.99
CA ILE A 433 -24.26 -12.10 -5.54
C ILE A 433 -25.51 -12.95 -5.35
N PHE A 434 -26.13 -12.93 -4.17
CA PHE A 434 -27.27 -13.77 -3.86
C PHE A 434 -28.62 -13.08 -4.16
N GLY A 435 -29.69 -13.85 -4.04
CA GLY A 435 -31.05 -13.40 -4.31
C GLY A 435 -31.55 -13.80 -5.72
N ARG A 436 -32.74 -13.32 -6.05
CA ARG A 436 -33.35 -13.53 -7.34
C ARG A 436 -32.81 -12.55 -8.38
N LEU A 437 -32.63 -13.02 -9.61
CA LEU A 437 -32.24 -12.17 -10.73
C LEU A 437 -33.51 -11.47 -11.28
N GLU A 438 -33.97 -10.45 -10.58
CA GLU A 438 -35.23 -9.77 -10.93
C GLU A 438 -35.02 -8.60 -11.90
N LYS A 439 -33.78 -8.10 -12.05
CA LYS A 439 -33.48 -6.93 -12.88
C LYS A 439 -33.23 -7.33 -14.34
N PRO A 440 -34.02 -6.84 -15.31
CA PRO A 440 -33.82 -7.15 -16.72
C PRO A 440 -32.43 -6.78 -17.25
N SER A 441 -31.85 -5.71 -16.72
CA SER A 441 -30.50 -5.24 -17.09
C SER A 441 -29.39 -6.26 -16.78
N LEU A 442 -29.58 -7.13 -15.77
CA LEU A 442 -28.65 -8.18 -15.40
C LEU A 442 -28.84 -9.49 -16.15
N ALA A 443 -29.98 -9.67 -16.88
CA ALA A 443 -30.31 -10.91 -17.55
C ALA A 443 -29.30 -11.31 -18.63
N ALA A 444 -28.66 -10.35 -19.29
CA ALA A 444 -27.69 -10.57 -20.36
C ALA A 444 -26.23 -10.40 -19.92
N ILE A 445 -25.97 -10.17 -18.61
CA ILE A 445 -24.61 -9.95 -18.11
C ILE A 445 -23.77 -11.21 -18.32
N ARG A 446 -22.52 -11.04 -18.79
CA ARG A 446 -21.59 -12.14 -19.08
C ARG A 446 -20.63 -12.33 -17.93
N ASP A 447 -20.25 -13.58 -17.66
CA ASP A 447 -19.22 -13.93 -16.67
C ASP A 447 -17.81 -13.47 -17.10
N LEU A 448 -16.82 -13.80 -16.30
CA LEU A 448 -15.41 -13.42 -16.52
C LEU A 448 -14.91 -13.89 -17.89
N GLY A 449 -14.35 -12.96 -18.64
CA GLY A 449 -13.62 -13.26 -19.86
C GLY A 449 -12.19 -13.77 -19.60
N PRO A 450 -11.51 -14.33 -20.63
CA PRO A 450 -10.14 -14.89 -20.46
C PRO A 450 -9.14 -13.90 -19.85
N ARG A 451 -9.20 -12.62 -20.23
CA ARG A 451 -8.35 -11.55 -19.66
C ARG A 451 -8.64 -11.35 -18.17
N GLU A 452 -9.91 -11.29 -17.78
CA GLU A 452 -10.32 -11.10 -16.40
C GLU A 452 -9.95 -12.32 -15.54
N ILE A 453 -10.07 -13.52 -16.08
CA ILE A 453 -9.59 -14.75 -15.43
C ILE A 453 -8.06 -14.68 -15.22
N ALA A 454 -7.30 -14.28 -16.23
CA ALA A 454 -5.85 -14.12 -16.11
C ALA A 454 -5.44 -13.07 -15.06
N ILE A 455 -6.26 -12.03 -14.86
CA ILE A 455 -6.06 -10.99 -13.81
C ILE A 455 -6.41 -11.52 -12.42
N MET A 456 -7.56 -12.22 -12.29
CA MET A 456 -8.10 -12.64 -10.99
C MET A 456 -7.41 -13.88 -10.43
N THR A 457 -7.01 -14.83 -11.27
CA THR A 457 -6.44 -16.10 -10.85
C THR A 457 -5.19 -15.94 -9.97
N PRO A 458 -4.16 -15.18 -10.35
CA PRO A 458 -3.00 -15.01 -9.49
C PRO A 458 -3.34 -14.38 -8.14
N LEU A 459 -4.31 -13.45 -8.09
CA LEU A 459 -4.74 -12.83 -6.85
C LEU A 459 -5.49 -13.81 -5.94
N VAL A 460 -6.36 -14.67 -6.49
CA VAL A 460 -7.02 -15.76 -5.76
C VAL A 460 -5.98 -16.73 -5.21
N VAL A 461 -5.03 -17.16 -6.04
CA VAL A 461 -3.98 -18.09 -5.63
C VAL A 461 -3.13 -17.51 -4.50
N LEU A 462 -2.65 -16.27 -4.64
CA LEU A 462 -1.85 -15.61 -3.61
C LEU A 462 -2.62 -15.38 -2.30
N THR A 463 -3.91 -15.05 -2.39
CA THR A 463 -4.77 -14.87 -1.21
C THR A 463 -4.89 -16.15 -0.38
N ILE A 464 -5.08 -17.30 -1.05
CA ILE A 464 -5.17 -18.61 -0.38
C ILE A 464 -3.78 -19.09 0.05
N LEU A 465 -2.79 -18.98 -0.85
CA LEU A 465 -1.42 -19.43 -0.56
C LEU A 465 -0.86 -18.76 0.69
N PHE A 466 -0.94 -17.44 0.78
CA PHE A 466 -0.42 -16.70 1.94
C PHE A 466 -1.28 -16.90 3.20
N GLY A 467 -2.54 -17.31 3.06
CA GLY A 467 -3.38 -17.70 4.20
C GLY A 467 -3.05 -19.08 4.78
N VAL A 468 -2.65 -20.03 3.93
CA VAL A 468 -2.29 -21.40 4.33
C VAL A 468 -0.78 -21.54 4.61
N TYR A 469 0.06 -20.85 3.83
CA TYR A 469 1.50 -20.90 3.93
C TYR A 469 2.10 -19.47 3.94
N PRO A 470 2.06 -18.78 5.11
CA PRO A 470 2.52 -17.38 5.21
C PRO A 470 4.05 -17.23 5.22
N LYS A 471 4.81 -18.33 5.38
CA LYS A 471 6.27 -18.32 5.50
C LYS A 471 7.00 -17.49 4.43
N PRO A 472 6.65 -17.54 3.13
CA PRO A 472 7.39 -16.78 2.11
C PRO A 472 7.45 -15.27 2.37
N VAL A 473 6.46 -14.72 3.06
CA VAL A 473 6.44 -13.30 3.44
C VAL A 473 7.08 -13.07 4.80
N LEU A 474 6.75 -13.92 5.78
CA LEU A 474 7.23 -13.77 7.16
C LEU A 474 8.73 -14.02 7.27
N ASP A 475 9.26 -15.07 6.63
CA ASP A 475 10.68 -15.42 6.72
C ASP A 475 11.58 -14.35 6.07
N VAL A 476 11.14 -13.75 4.97
CA VAL A 476 11.89 -12.65 4.31
C VAL A 476 12.05 -11.45 5.26
N SER A 477 11.04 -11.13 6.06
CA SER A 477 11.07 -9.95 6.94
C SER A 477 11.57 -10.24 8.35
N ALA A 478 11.63 -11.50 8.79
CA ALA A 478 11.85 -11.90 10.17
C ALA A 478 13.12 -11.30 10.80
N THR A 479 14.26 -11.45 10.13
CA THR A 479 15.57 -10.97 10.65
C THR A 479 15.61 -9.46 10.73
N SER A 480 15.11 -8.75 9.70
CA SER A 480 15.06 -7.29 9.69
C SER A 480 14.08 -6.73 10.73
N VAL A 481 12.96 -7.40 10.97
CA VAL A 481 11.99 -7.03 12.04
C VAL A 481 12.60 -7.22 13.42
N THR A 482 13.29 -8.34 13.66
CA THR A 482 13.97 -8.59 14.93
C THR A 482 15.05 -7.54 15.19
N ALA A 483 15.88 -7.26 14.20
CA ALA A 483 16.92 -6.24 14.33
C ALA A 483 16.33 -4.82 14.56
N LEU A 484 15.21 -4.48 13.91
CA LEU A 484 14.52 -3.21 14.16
C LEU A 484 14.07 -3.10 15.61
N ILE A 485 13.47 -4.15 16.17
CA ILE A 485 12.97 -4.16 17.54
C ILE A 485 14.13 -4.13 18.55
N ASP A 486 15.19 -4.89 18.32
CA ASP A 486 16.36 -4.90 19.20
C ASP A 486 17.03 -3.53 19.25
N ASN A 487 17.21 -2.88 18.09
CA ASN A 487 17.75 -1.54 18.00
C ASN A 487 16.83 -0.50 18.67
N TYR A 488 15.51 -0.64 18.52
CA TYR A 488 14.53 0.23 19.16
C TYR A 488 14.61 0.16 20.69
N HIS A 489 14.64 -1.05 21.25
CA HIS A 489 14.76 -1.26 22.70
C HIS A 489 16.14 -0.80 23.24
N HIS A 490 17.21 -1.06 22.49
CA HIS A 490 18.53 -0.56 22.84
C HIS A 490 18.59 0.97 22.90
N ALA A 491 18.00 1.66 21.92
CA ALA A 491 17.93 3.11 21.90
C ALA A 491 17.10 3.68 23.07
N LEU A 492 16.02 3.01 23.46
CA LEU A 492 15.22 3.37 24.63
C LEU A 492 16.00 3.17 25.94
N GLY A 493 16.74 2.07 26.06
CA GLY A 493 17.61 1.81 27.22
C GLY A 493 18.71 2.85 27.39
N ALA A 494 19.33 3.29 26.29
CA ALA A 494 20.35 4.34 26.28
C ALA A 494 19.80 5.73 26.63
N ALA A 495 18.53 6.01 26.31
CA ALA A 495 17.87 7.29 26.61
C ALA A 495 17.46 7.46 28.10
N GLY A 496 17.80 6.52 28.95
CA GLY A 496 17.53 6.55 30.39
C GLY A 496 16.29 5.74 30.78
N GLY A 497 16.53 4.57 31.35
CA GLY A 497 15.60 3.48 31.63
C GLY A 497 14.35 3.74 32.50
N THR A 498 13.94 5.00 32.68
CA THR A 498 12.79 5.34 33.52
C THR A 498 11.45 5.19 32.81
N LYS A 499 11.41 5.19 31.49
CA LYS A 499 10.13 5.07 30.73
C LYS A 499 9.86 3.66 30.18
N ALA A 500 10.88 2.83 29.98
CA ALA A 500 10.67 1.41 29.63
C ALA A 500 9.92 0.64 30.76
N ALA A 501 10.14 1.08 32.02
CA ALA A 501 9.42 0.54 33.19
C ALA A 501 7.95 1.03 33.30
N LEU A 502 7.56 2.10 32.61
CA LEU A 502 6.17 2.60 32.59
C LEU A 502 5.28 1.88 31.59
N LEU A 503 5.86 1.16 30.66
CA LEU A 503 5.14 0.21 29.80
C LEU A 503 5.06 -1.18 30.46
N GLY A 504 5.44 -1.28 31.73
CA GLY A 504 5.36 -2.36 32.73
C GLY A 504 4.74 -3.67 32.25
N PHE A 505 5.46 -4.40 31.40
CA PHE A 505 5.01 -5.67 30.84
C PHE A 505 6.15 -6.68 30.85
#